data_886f0dfbfe726dd0016978ffb395a9c2
#
_entry.id   886f0dfbfe726dd0016978ffb395a9c2
#
_cell.length_a   1.000
_cell.length_b   1.000
_cell.length_c   1.000
_cell.angle_alpha   90.00
_cell.angle_beta   90.00
_cell.angle_gamma   90.00
#
_symmetry.space_group_name_H-M   'P 1'
#
loop_
_entity.id
_entity.type
_entity.pdbx_description
1 polymer ?
#
loop_
_entity_poly.entity_id
_entity_poly.type
_entity_poly.pdbx_seq_one_letter_code
_entity_poly.pdbx_strand_id
1 'polypeptide(L)'
;MNEAPIPNRVAESSLVAFDLEDFWPKGGIRAIRLTEFAPNGLIREADVREYVRNLEKHTYDASVVCLEGADEVIVPQWLGPMIATALAGHAVYVGFGSAPEVLSAYYAQTLAQADWNAYRGAKVLLKGCGTHPVPDSAYAAAALHLAKVAQKVMYGEACSNVPLYKAAGF
;
A
#
# COMPACT_ATOMS: atom_id res chain seq x y z
N MET A 1 -14.45 -52.83 2.14
CA MET A 1 -13.26 -51.99 1.78
C MET A 1 -13.47 -50.64 2.40
N ASN A 2 -12.72 -50.36 3.46
CA ASN A 2 -12.79 -49.07 4.15
C ASN A 2 -11.81 -48.12 3.44
N GLU A 3 -12.34 -47.24 2.62
CA GLU A 3 -11.51 -46.12 2.12
C GLU A 3 -11.22 -45.16 3.28
N ALA A 4 -9.97 -45.09 3.66
CA ALA A 4 -9.54 -44.06 4.62
C ALA A 4 -9.81 -42.67 4.02
N PRO A 5 -10.37 -41.71 4.76
CA PRO A 5 -10.64 -40.37 4.24
C PRO A 5 -9.33 -39.73 3.79
N ILE A 6 -9.32 -39.16 2.59
CA ILE A 6 -8.17 -38.44 2.05
C ILE A 6 -7.85 -37.27 2.97
N PRO A 7 -6.69 -37.26 3.65
CA PRO A 7 -6.36 -36.18 4.57
C PRO A 7 -6.28 -34.87 3.79
N ASN A 8 -7.01 -33.86 4.26
CA ASN A 8 -6.93 -32.51 3.69
C ASN A 8 -5.59 -31.88 4.10
N ARG A 9 -4.55 -32.14 3.30
CA ARG A 9 -3.17 -31.66 3.54
C ARG A 9 -3.04 -30.15 3.63
N VAL A 10 -4.05 -29.38 3.20
CA VAL A 10 -4.10 -27.93 3.28
C VAL A 10 -4.48 -27.48 4.70
N ALA A 11 -5.37 -28.23 5.39
CA ALA A 11 -5.77 -27.94 6.76
C ALA A 11 -4.70 -28.30 7.82
N GLU A 12 -3.78 -29.23 7.48
CA GLU A 12 -2.67 -29.65 8.36
C GLU A 12 -1.35 -28.90 8.12
N SER A 13 -1.26 -28.08 7.07
CA SER A 13 -0.08 -27.28 6.82
C SER A 13 -0.17 -25.99 7.64
N SER A 14 0.85 -25.67 8.43
CA SER A 14 1.06 -24.39 9.10
C SER A 14 1.29 -23.24 8.11
N LEU A 15 0.42 -23.16 7.08
CA LEU A 15 0.47 -22.18 6.04
C LEU A 15 -0.22 -20.90 6.52
N VAL A 16 0.53 -19.81 6.60
CA VAL A 16 0.03 -18.49 6.97
C VAL A 16 -0.14 -17.66 5.71
N ALA A 17 -1.32 -17.09 5.52
CA ALA A 17 -1.54 -16.16 4.40
C ALA A 17 -1.04 -14.76 4.78
N PHE A 18 -0.39 -14.09 3.83
CA PHE A 18 -0.08 -12.66 3.87
C PHE A 18 -0.80 -11.98 2.72
N ASP A 19 -1.74 -11.09 3.07
CA ASP A 19 -2.59 -10.40 2.10
C ASP A 19 -2.24 -8.92 2.08
N LEU A 20 -1.78 -8.41 0.93
CA LEU A 20 -1.48 -6.99 0.78
C LEU A 20 -2.73 -6.11 0.75
N GLU A 21 -3.91 -6.68 0.50
CA GLU A 21 -5.17 -5.93 0.60
C GLU A 21 -5.52 -5.52 2.03
N ASP A 22 -4.98 -6.22 3.05
CA ASP A 22 -5.15 -5.83 4.46
C ASP A 22 -4.55 -4.45 4.76
N PHE A 23 -3.61 -4.00 3.92
CA PHE A 23 -2.97 -2.69 4.00
C PHE A 23 -3.62 -1.64 3.08
N TRP A 24 -4.68 -1.99 2.35
CA TRP A 24 -5.37 -1.04 1.48
C TRP A 24 -5.95 0.13 2.31
N PRO A 25 -5.79 1.40 1.88
CA PRO A 25 -6.31 2.54 2.62
C PRO A 25 -7.84 2.48 2.71
N LYS A 26 -8.38 2.48 3.93
CA LYS A 26 -9.83 2.31 4.17
C LYS A 26 -10.68 3.41 3.55
N GLY A 27 -10.15 4.64 3.46
CA GLY A 27 -10.77 5.77 2.77
C GLY A 27 -10.54 5.77 1.25
N GLY A 28 -9.80 4.77 0.73
CA GLY A 28 -9.44 4.69 -0.67
C GLY A 28 -8.41 5.73 -1.09
N ILE A 29 -8.44 6.08 -2.37
CA ILE A 29 -7.52 7.03 -2.98
C ILE A 29 -8.30 8.31 -3.29
N ARG A 30 -7.69 9.46 -2.99
CA ARG A 30 -8.21 10.80 -3.29
C ARG A 30 -7.18 11.58 -4.07
N ALA A 31 -7.63 12.39 -5.02
CA ALA A 31 -6.76 13.27 -5.78
C ALA A 31 -7.03 14.74 -5.43
N ILE A 32 -5.96 15.51 -5.37
CA ILE A 32 -5.99 16.99 -5.35
C ILE A 32 -5.19 17.43 -6.56
N ARG A 33 -5.85 18.10 -7.51
CA ARG A 33 -5.21 18.55 -8.75
C ARG A 33 -4.55 19.90 -8.55
N LEU A 34 -3.24 19.96 -8.72
CA LEU A 34 -2.44 21.18 -8.50
C LEU A 34 -2.73 22.26 -9.53
N THR A 35 -3.16 21.87 -10.74
CA THR A 35 -3.55 22.82 -11.80
C THR A 35 -4.73 23.70 -11.40
N GLU A 36 -5.59 23.26 -10.46
CA GLU A 36 -6.70 24.05 -9.95
C GLU A 36 -6.23 25.27 -9.14
N PHE A 37 -5.03 25.23 -8.57
CA PHE A 37 -4.42 26.35 -7.83
C PHE A 37 -3.56 27.27 -8.71
N ALA A 38 -3.36 26.92 -9.97
CA ALA A 38 -2.40 27.58 -10.82
C ALA A 38 -2.98 27.93 -12.21
N PRO A 39 -4.03 28.76 -12.30
CA PRO A 39 -4.68 29.09 -13.57
C PRO A 39 -3.71 29.67 -14.61
N ASN A 40 -2.55 30.20 -14.17
CA ASN A 40 -1.47 30.74 -15.02
C ASN A 40 -0.16 29.96 -14.85
N GLY A 41 -0.20 28.69 -14.41
CA GLY A 41 0.99 27.87 -14.18
C GLY A 41 1.77 28.18 -12.88
N LEU A 42 1.32 29.18 -12.10
CA LEU A 42 1.97 29.59 -10.85
C LEU A 42 1.04 29.42 -9.63
N ILE A 43 1.46 28.60 -8.70
CA ILE A 43 0.75 28.35 -7.43
C ILE A 43 1.06 29.49 -6.44
N ARG A 44 0.01 30.18 -5.97
CA ARG A 44 0.13 31.24 -4.96
C ARG A 44 -0.24 30.72 -3.60
N GLU A 45 0.50 31.16 -2.57
CA GLU A 45 0.25 30.77 -1.19
C GLU A 45 -1.17 31.12 -0.71
N ALA A 46 -1.67 32.30 -1.09
CA ALA A 46 -3.01 32.76 -0.70
C ALA A 46 -4.12 31.84 -1.20
N ASP A 47 -4.02 31.35 -2.45
CA ASP A 47 -5.01 30.47 -3.07
C ASP A 47 -5.02 29.10 -2.38
N VAL A 48 -3.85 28.55 -2.07
CA VAL A 48 -3.74 27.28 -1.34
C VAL A 48 -4.25 27.40 0.09
N ARG A 49 -3.96 28.53 0.79
CA ARG A 49 -4.49 28.79 2.13
C ARG A 49 -6.02 28.90 2.15
N GLU A 50 -6.59 29.51 1.13
CA GLU A 50 -8.04 29.59 0.97
C GLU A 50 -8.64 28.20 0.74
N TYR A 51 -8.07 27.43 -0.15
CA TYR A 51 -8.47 26.05 -0.38
C TYR A 51 -8.44 25.20 0.89
N VAL A 52 -7.32 25.25 1.63
CA VAL A 52 -7.13 24.49 2.89
C VAL A 52 -8.16 24.90 3.95
N ARG A 53 -8.53 26.18 4.05
CA ARG A 53 -9.57 26.65 4.97
C ARG A 53 -10.95 26.10 4.66
N ASN A 54 -11.24 25.92 3.37
CA ASN A 54 -12.55 25.47 2.88
C ASN A 54 -12.60 23.95 2.67
N LEU A 55 -11.49 23.24 2.94
CA LEU A 55 -11.35 21.82 2.70
C LEU A 55 -12.25 21.01 3.64
N GLU A 56 -13.12 20.20 3.07
CA GLU A 56 -13.92 19.22 3.82
C GLU A 56 -13.03 18.03 4.21
N LYS A 57 -12.27 18.17 5.29
CA LYS A 57 -11.20 17.26 5.69
C LYS A 57 -11.67 15.82 5.89
N HIS A 58 -12.90 15.61 6.36
CA HIS A 58 -13.49 14.29 6.56
C HIS A 58 -13.65 13.47 5.27
N THR A 59 -13.68 14.12 4.10
CA THR A 59 -13.70 13.41 2.81
C THR A 59 -12.40 12.65 2.55
N TYR A 60 -11.34 12.96 3.32
CA TYR A 60 -10.01 12.34 3.22
C TYR A 60 -9.72 11.36 4.36
N ASP A 61 -10.70 11.06 5.22
CA ASP A 61 -10.49 10.17 6.35
C ASP A 61 -9.98 8.80 5.89
N ALA A 62 -8.88 8.36 6.50
CA ALA A 62 -8.19 7.10 6.22
C ALA A 62 -7.82 6.88 4.74
N SER A 63 -7.68 7.95 3.95
CA SER A 63 -7.34 7.88 2.52
C SER A 63 -5.85 8.13 2.24
N VAL A 64 -5.39 7.64 1.11
CA VAL A 64 -4.14 8.05 0.44
C VAL A 64 -4.49 9.21 -0.49
N VAL A 65 -3.77 10.32 -0.36
CA VAL A 65 -4.01 11.54 -1.14
C VAL A 65 -2.90 11.75 -2.15
N CYS A 66 -3.27 11.86 -3.42
CA CYS A 66 -2.39 12.10 -4.56
C CYS A 66 -2.43 13.59 -4.93
N LEU A 67 -1.29 14.26 -4.92
CA LEU A 67 -1.12 15.62 -5.44
C LEU A 67 -0.73 15.51 -6.92
N GLU A 68 -1.73 15.59 -7.82
CA GLU A 68 -1.57 15.35 -9.25
C GLU A 68 -1.25 16.63 -10.04
N GLY A 69 -0.57 16.49 -11.19
CA GLY A 69 -0.25 17.60 -12.10
C GLY A 69 0.96 18.41 -11.67
N ALA A 70 1.86 17.83 -10.90
CA ALA A 70 3.10 18.48 -10.47
C ALA A 70 4.08 18.76 -11.62
N ASP A 71 3.95 18.07 -12.74
CA ASP A 71 4.69 18.25 -13.97
C ASP A 71 4.13 19.36 -14.88
N GLU A 72 2.89 19.78 -14.61
CA GLU A 72 2.19 20.81 -15.39
C GLU A 72 2.35 22.23 -14.82
N VAL A 73 2.80 22.36 -13.57
CA VAL A 73 2.87 23.63 -12.83
C VAL A 73 4.19 23.78 -12.07
N ILE A 74 4.57 25.01 -11.74
CA ILE A 74 5.70 25.25 -10.84
C ILE A 74 5.24 25.02 -9.40
N VAL A 75 5.68 23.91 -8.81
CA VAL A 75 5.31 23.49 -7.46
C VAL A 75 6.26 24.10 -6.42
N PRO A 76 5.78 24.99 -5.54
CA PRO A 76 6.59 25.48 -4.42
C PRO A 76 6.84 24.38 -3.37
N GLN A 77 8.03 24.35 -2.77
CA GLN A 77 8.40 23.33 -1.78
C GLN A 77 7.48 23.28 -0.54
N TRP A 78 6.86 24.41 -0.18
CA TRP A 78 5.96 24.51 0.97
C TRP A 78 4.57 23.89 0.71
N LEU A 79 4.18 23.61 -0.54
CA LEU A 79 2.84 23.14 -0.88
C LEU A 79 2.53 21.78 -0.25
N GLY A 80 3.39 20.78 -0.47
CA GLY A 80 3.22 19.46 0.12
C GLY A 80 3.09 19.49 1.64
N PRO A 81 4.02 20.13 2.37
CA PRO A 81 3.88 20.36 3.81
C PRO A 81 2.58 21.05 4.22
N MET A 82 2.10 22.04 3.49
CA MET A 82 0.86 22.76 3.80
C MET A 82 -0.37 21.85 3.68
N ILE A 83 -0.48 21.09 2.60
CA ILE A 83 -1.58 20.15 2.40
C ILE A 83 -1.50 19.01 3.44
N ALA A 84 -0.30 18.43 3.64
CA ALA A 84 -0.12 17.33 4.59
C ALA A 84 -0.49 17.74 6.02
N THR A 85 -0.10 18.93 6.46
CA THR A 85 -0.48 19.44 7.79
C THR A 85 -1.96 19.73 7.91
N ALA A 86 -2.61 20.19 6.84
CA ALA A 86 -4.05 20.42 6.83
C ALA A 86 -4.86 19.11 6.93
N LEU A 87 -4.33 18.02 6.38
CA LEU A 87 -4.93 16.69 6.38
C LEU A 87 -4.43 15.79 7.52
N ALA A 88 -3.59 16.32 8.42
CA ALA A 88 -3.10 15.57 9.57
C ALA A 88 -4.27 15.08 10.45
N GLY A 89 -4.26 13.78 10.77
CA GLY A 89 -5.36 13.13 11.50
C GLY A 89 -6.54 12.67 10.62
N HIS A 90 -6.53 12.98 9.33
CA HIS A 90 -7.50 12.54 8.33
C HIS A 90 -6.86 11.57 7.33
N ALA A 91 -6.00 12.07 6.45
CA ALA A 91 -5.29 11.21 5.50
C ALA A 91 -4.23 10.33 6.18
N VAL A 92 -4.04 9.11 5.66
CA VAL A 92 -2.97 8.21 6.11
C VAL A 92 -1.66 8.42 5.34
N TYR A 93 -1.75 9.02 4.16
CA TYR A 93 -0.60 9.36 3.33
C TYR A 93 -0.93 10.50 2.37
N VAL A 94 0.04 11.37 2.11
CA VAL A 94 -0.04 12.44 1.10
C VAL A 94 1.24 12.38 0.27
N GLY A 95 1.12 12.27 -1.05
CA GLY A 95 2.28 12.20 -1.94
C GLY A 95 2.03 12.90 -3.28
N PHE A 96 3.10 13.26 -3.98
CA PHE A 96 3.05 13.83 -5.32
C PHE A 96 3.07 12.72 -6.36
N GLY A 97 2.26 12.85 -7.39
CA GLY A 97 2.21 11.96 -8.54
C GLY A 97 0.85 11.32 -8.77
N SER A 98 0.82 10.39 -9.71
CA SER A 98 -0.34 9.56 -10.03
C SER A 98 -0.68 8.59 -8.91
N ALA A 99 -1.90 8.08 -8.89
CA ALA A 99 -2.34 7.10 -7.90
C ALA A 99 -1.43 5.86 -7.79
N PRO A 100 -0.94 5.22 -8.87
CA PRO A 100 0.00 4.10 -8.78
C PRO A 100 1.34 4.47 -8.12
N GLU A 101 1.88 5.65 -8.41
CA GLU A 101 3.15 6.14 -7.83
C GLU A 101 3.01 6.39 -6.33
N VAL A 102 1.96 7.11 -5.95
CA VAL A 102 1.69 7.46 -4.55
C VAL A 102 1.35 6.21 -3.73
N LEU A 103 0.59 5.26 -4.30
CA LEU A 103 0.33 3.96 -3.68
C LEU A 103 1.62 3.16 -3.47
N SER A 104 2.53 3.14 -4.44
CA SER A 104 3.80 2.44 -4.29
C SER A 104 4.60 2.99 -3.11
N ALA A 105 4.65 4.31 -2.93
CA ALA A 105 5.31 4.96 -1.81
C ALA A 105 4.59 4.70 -0.48
N TYR A 106 3.27 4.75 -0.45
CA TYR A 106 2.44 4.40 0.71
C TYR A 106 2.70 2.97 1.18
N TYR A 107 2.66 1.99 0.26
CA TYR A 107 2.95 0.60 0.59
C TYR A 107 4.37 0.40 1.10
N ALA A 108 5.36 1.06 0.49
CA ALA A 108 6.75 0.99 0.95
C ALA A 108 6.87 1.47 2.42
N GLN A 109 6.24 2.59 2.77
CA GLN A 109 6.23 3.11 4.14
C GLN A 109 5.50 2.17 5.10
N THR A 110 4.32 1.67 4.73
CA THR A 110 3.48 0.82 5.56
C THR A 110 4.14 -0.52 5.82
N LEU A 111 4.69 -1.16 4.79
CA LEU A 111 5.40 -2.44 4.91
C LEU A 111 6.69 -2.32 5.71
N ALA A 112 7.37 -1.16 5.68
CA ALA A 112 8.54 -0.93 6.53
C ALA A 112 8.21 -0.97 8.03
N GLN A 113 6.95 -0.70 8.42
CA GLN A 113 6.47 -0.68 9.80
C GLN A 113 5.73 -1.96 10.21
N ALA A 114 5.51 -2.90 9.29
CA ALA A 114 4.81 -4.14 9.56
C ALA A 114 5.61 -5.08 10.49
N ASP A 115 4.91 -5.85 11.32
CA ASP A 115 5.54 -6.85 12.19
C ASP A 115 5.86 -8.13 11.41
N TRP A 116 7.04 -8.15 10.80
CA TRP A 116 7.53 -9.31 10.07
C TRP A 116 7.92 -10.48 10.96
N ASN A 117 8.16 -10.25 12.27
CA ASN A 117 8.51 -11.33 13.20
C ASN A 117 7.35 -12.29 13.42
N ALA A 118 6.11 -11.88 13.23
CA ALA A 118 4.94 -12.75 13.25
C ALA A 118 5.03 -13.93 12.26
N TYR A 119 5.84 -13.79 11.20
CA TYR A 119 6.03 -14.80 10.16
C TYR A 119 7.32 -15.61 10.30
N ARG A 120 8.04 -15.46 11.42
CA ARG A 120 9.31 -16.14 11.66
C ARG A 120 9.14 -17.67 11.65
N GLY A 121 9.90 -18.33 10.77
CA GLY A 121 9.87 -19.79 10.63
C GLY A 121 8.58 -20.35 9.99
N ALA A 122 7.63 -19.49 9.59
CA ALA A 122 6.37 -19.92 8.98
C ALA A 122 6.55 -20.26 7.48
N LYS A 123 5.61 -21.07 6.97
CA LYS A 123 5.38 -21.20 5.53
C LYS A 123 4.36 -20.15 5.14
N VAL A 124 4.74 -19.18 4.33
CA VAL A 124 3.88 -18.02 4.02
C VAL A 124 3.41 -18.09 2.58
N LEU A 125 2.11 -17.89 2.39
CA LEU A 125 1.49 -17.67 1.10
C LEU A 125 1.23 -16.18 0.94
N LEU A 126 2.01 -15.52 0.10
CA LEU A 126 1.76 -14.16 -0.37
C LEU A 126 0.62 -14.23 -1.40
N LYS A 127 -0.56 -13.75 -1.01
CA LYS A 127 -1.75 -13.80 -1.88
C LYS A 127 -1.56 -12.93 -3.11
N GLY A 128 -1.85 -13.49 -4.28
CA GLY A 128 -1.63 -12.84 -5.57
C GLY A 128 -2.87 -12.25 -6.22
N CYS A 129 -4.07 -12.69 -5.81
CA CYS A 129 -5.33 -12.20 -6.35
C CYS A 129 -6.05 -11.35 -5.32
N GLY A 130 -6.51 -10.19 -5.75
CA GLY A 130 -7.24 -9.26 -4.93
C GLY A 130 -8.24 -8.44 -5.76
N THR A 131 -9.03 -7.61 -5.08
CA THR A 131 -10.02 -6.70 -5.68
C THR A 131 -9.45 -5.29 -5.88
N HIS A 132 -8.39 -4.95 -5.15
CA HIS A 132 -7.75 -3.65 -5.23
C HIS A 132 -6.48 -3.68 -6.09
N PRO A 133 -6.15 -2.58 -6.79
CA PRO A 133 -4.94 -2.49 -7.62
C PRO A 133 -3.69 -2.26 -6.75
N VAL A 134 -3.29 -3.28 -5.99
CA VAL A 134 -2.06 -3.26 -5.21
C VAL A 134 -0.86 -3.17 -6.16
N PRO A 135 0.08 -2.23 -5.97
CA PRO A 135 1.23 -2.08 -6.85
C PRO A 135 2.15 -3.30 -6.83
N ASP A 136 2.74 -3.66 -7.98
CA ASP A 136 3.71 -4.77 -8.10
C ASP A 136 4.92 -4.57 -7.18
N SER A 137 5.33 -3.33 -6.95
CA SER A 137 6.40 -2.96 -6.00
C SER A 137 6.11 -3.40 -4.58
N ALA A 138 4.84 -3.43 -4.16
CA ALA A 138 4.42 -3.88 -2.83
C ALA A 138 4.62 -5.40 -2.67
N TYR A 139 4.31 -6.19 -3.72
CA TYR A 139 4.57 -7.64 -3.72
C TYR A 139 6.06 -7.93 -3.62
N ALA A 140 6.88 -7.22 -4.39
CA ALA A 140 8.34 -7.38 -4.34
C ALA A 140 8.91 -7.01 -2.95
N ALA A 141 8.43 -5.92 -2.36
CA ALA A 141 8.84 -5.49 -1.02
C ALA A 141 8.41 -6.51 0.06
N ALA A 142 7.17 -6.98 0.02
CA ALA A 142 6.68 -8.00 0.95
C ALA A 142 7.48 -9.31 0.84
N ALA A 143 7.73 -9.78 -0.38
CA ALA A 143 8.55 -10.99 -0.61
C ALA A 143 9.96 -10.84 -0.05
N LEU A 144 10.58 -9.66 -0.21
CA LEU A 144 11.92 -9.37 0.33
C LEU A 144 11.94 -9.40 1.87
N HIS A 145 10.92 -8.85 2.52
CA HIS A 145 10.80 -8.90 3.98
C HIS A 145 10.52 -10.32 4.48
N LEU A 146 9.58 -11.02 3.87
CA LEU A 146 9.22 -12.39 4.24
C LEU A 146 10.40 -13.36 4.09
N ALA A 147 11.20 -13.23 3.03
CA ALA A 147 12.38 -14.08 2.82
C ALA A 147 13.45 -13.97 3.91
N LYS A 148 13.46 -12.89 4.71
CA LYS A 148 14.39 -12.71 5.84
C LYS A 148 13.97 -13.46 7.10
N VAL A 149 12.70 -13.81 7.23
CA VAL A 149 12.13 -14.36 8.48
C VAL A 149 11.40 -15.69 8.30
N ALA A 150 10.75 -15.91 7.15
CA ALA A 150 9.96 -17.11 6.89
C ALA A 150 10.82 -18.32 6.54
N GLN A 151 10.32 -19.52 6.81
CA GLN A 151 10.89 -20.78 6.36
C GLN A 151 10.70 -20.96 4.84
N LYS A 152 9.52 -20.59 4.32
CA LYS A 152 9.18 -20.71 2.90
C LYS A 152 8.22 -19.58 2.52
N VAL A 153 8.39 -19.03 1.33
CA VAL A 153 7.48 -18.05 0.73
C VAL A 153 6.98 -18.58 -0.60
N MET A 154 5.68 -18.51 -0.80
CA MET A 154 4.99 -18.89 -2.03
C MET A 154 4.09 -17.72 -2.46
N TYR A 155 3.82 -17.60 -3.75
CA TYR A 155 2.95 -16.57 -4.32
C TYR A 155 1.76 -17.19 -5.04
N GLY A 156 0.58 -16.67 -4.84
CA GLY A 156 -0.65 -17.09 -5.51
C GLY A 156 -1.76 -17.51 -4.56
N GLU A 157 -2.45 -18.59 -4.88
CA GLU A 157 -3.54 -19.15 -4.09
C GLU A 157 -3.14 -20.48 -3.44
N ALA A 158 -3.86 -20.91 -2.41
CA ALA A 158 -3.57 -22.16 -1.70
C ALA A 158 -3.57 -23.40 -2.63
N CYS A 159 -4.44 -23.41 -3.64
CA CYS A 159 -4.56 -24.49 -4.63
C CYS A 159 -3.59 -24.37 -5.82
N SER A 160 -3.06 -23.15 -6.08
CA SER A 160 -2.17 -22.86 -7.20
C SER A 160 -1.19 -21.76 -6.84
N ASN A 161 0.04 -22.15 -6.51
CA ASN A 161 1.06 -21.18 -6.06
C ASN A 161 2.43 -21.45 -6.71
N VAL A 162 3.20 -20.38 -6.80
CA VAL A 162 4.59 -20.41 -7.27
C VAL A 162 5.52 -20.31 -6.06
N PRO A 163 6.45 -21.26 -5.85
CA PRO A 163 7.46 -21.15 -4.82
C PRO A 163 8.41 -19.99 -5.15
N LEU A 164 8.56 -19.03 -4.21
CA LEU A 164 9.47 -17.90 -4.35
C LEU A 164 10.78 -18.10 -3.59
N TYR A 165 10.69 -18.66 -2.37
CA TYR A 165 11.82 -18.78 -1.47
C TYR A 165 11.66 -20.00 -0.55
N LYS A 166 12.81 -20.64 -0.22
CA LYS A 166 12.93 -21.66 0.83
C LYS A 166 14.25 -21.44 1.56
N ALA A 167 14.20 -21.34 2.88
CA ALA A 167 15.41 -21.22 3.70
C ALA A 167 16.30 -22.48 3.58
N ALA A 168 17.60 -22.28 3.56
CA ALA A 168 18.57 -23.40 3.58
C ALA A 168 18.51 -24.10 4.96
N GLY A 169 18.42 -25.42 4.97
CA GLY A 169 18.42 -26.21 6.21
C GLY A 169 17.06 -26.62 6.77
N PHE A 170 15.98 -26.39 6.02
CA PHE A 170 14.63 -26.88 6.32
C PHE A 170 14.10 -27.85 5.26
#